data_2304b9bd7ab0d28e473bcf7fcbe67c6b
#
_entry.id   2304b9bd7ab0d28e473bcf7fcbe67c6b
#
_cell.length_a   1.000
_cell.length_b   1.000
_cell.length_c   1.000
_cell.angle_alpha   90.00
_cell.angle_beta   90.00
_cell.angle_gamma   90.00
#
_symmetry.space_group_name_H-M   'P 1'
#
loop_
_entity.id
_entity.type
_entity.pdbx_description
1 polymer ?
#
loop_
_entity_poly.entity_id
_entity_poly.type
_entity_poly.pdbx_seq_one_letter_code
_entity_poly.pdbx_strand_id
1 'polypeptide(L)'
;MSFNTLSDLRNQRGNFDNLMKEVEKISNPKSNYKQGDDREWKPTVDKAGNGYAVIRFLPLSKGATDTGVPWVRVFNHGFQGPGGKWYIENSLTTLNKPDPVSELNTELWNSGVEANKEIARKQKRRLNYWANIMVVEDPGNPDNEGKVFIYKFGKKI
;
A
#
# COMPACT_ATOMS: atom_id res chain seq x y z
N MET A 1 29.15 15.88 35.55
CA MET A 1 28.90 14.44 35.31
C MET A 1 30.24 13.77 35.08
N SER A 2 30.67 12.97 36.04
CA SER A 2 31.95 12.32 36.06
C SER A 2 31.91 11.10 35.14
N PHE A 3 32.76 11.04 34.13
CA PHE A 3 32.95 9.84 33.32
C PHE A 3 33.78 8.85 34.13
N ASN A 4 33.14 7.81 34.59
CA ASN A 4 33.76 6.79 35.40
C ASN A 4 34.18 5.61 34.53
N THR A 5 35.44 5.30 34.64
CA THR A 5 36.13 4.04 34.40
C THR A 5 36.08 3.39 33.02
N LEU A 6 37.22 2.85 32.62
CA LEU A 6 37.41 1.98 31.43
C LEU A 6 36.45 0.79 31.37
N SER A 7 35.80 0.41 32.47
CA SER A 7 34.73 -0.61 32.52
C SER A 7 33.46 -0.14 31.87
N ASP A 8 33.11 1.14 32.00
CA ASP A 8 31.90 1.70 31.37
C ASP A 8 32.05 1.83 29.85
N LEU A 9 33.28 2.10 29.39
CA LEU A 9 33.59 2.07 27.97
C LEU A 9 33.60 0.65 27.38
N ARG A 10 33.92 -0.36 28.18
CA ARG A 10 33.83 -1.76 27.78
C ARG A 10 32.36 -2.22 27.65
N ASN A 11 31.50 -1.77 28.53
CA ASN A 11 30.05 -2.06 28.45
C ASN A 11 29.37 -1.36 27.26
N GLN A 12 29.92 -0.25 26.77
CA GLN A 12 29.45 0.42 25.55
C GLN A 12 29.86 -0.33 24.25
N ARG A 13 30.77 -1.32 24.31
CA ARG A 13 31.05 -2.19 23.15
C ARG A 13 29.83 -3.01 22.70
N GLY A 14 28.98 -3.43 23.65
CA GLY A 14 27.72 -4.09 23.32
C GLY A 14 26.73 -3.19 22.56
N ASN A 15 26.84 -1.87 22.74
CA ASN A 15 26.09 -0.88 21.99
C ASN A 15 26.60 -0.71 20.54
N PHE A 16 27.92 -0.90 20.32
CA PHE A 16 28.52 -0.76 19.00
C PHE A 16 28.07 -1.89 18.05
N ASP A 17 27.98 -3.12 18.53
CA ASP A 17 27.48 -4.25 17.76
C ASP A 17 25.99 -4.08 17.41
N ASN A 18 25.21 -3.50 18.30
CA ASN A 18 23.82 -3.15 18.02
C ASN A 18 23.72 -2.00 17.01
N LEU A 19 24.60 -1.01 17.11
CA LEU A 19 24.70 0.10 16.16
C LEU A 19 25.12 -0.40 14.76
N MET A 20 26.06 -1.32 14.69
CA MET A 20 26.47 -1.96 13.43
C MET A 20 25.30 -2.75 12.80
N LYS A 21 24.55 -3.51 13.60
CA LYS A 21 23.34 -4.21 13.14
C LYS A 21 22.25 -3.26 12.64
N GLU A 22 22.07 -2.11 13.29
CA GLU A 22 21.14 -1.09 12.84
C GLU A 22 21.60 -0.40 11.55
N VAL A 23 22.89 -0.06 11.45
CA VAL A 23 23.49 0.48 10.22
C VAL A 23 23.40 -0.52 9.07
N GLU A 24 23.62 -1.80 9.34
CA GLU A 24 23.50 -2.88 8.35
C GLU A 24 22.04 -3.07 7.88
N LYS A 25 21.06 -2.89 8.77
CA LYS A 25 19.62 -2.85 8.40
C LYS A 25 19.27 -1.64 7.54
N ILE A 26 19.92 -0.50 7.76
CA ILE A 26 19.71 0.73 6.97
C ILE A 26 20.42 0.63 5.61
N SER A 27 21.66 0.10 5.57
CA SER A 27 22.45 -0.04 4.34
C SER A 27 22.00 -1.19 3.45
N ASN A 28 21.47 -2.26 4.03
CA ASN A 28 20.73 -3.32 3.35
C ASN A 28 19.30 -3.33 3.90
N PRO A 29 18.43 -2.44 3.44
CA PRO A 29 17.02 -2.65 3.67
C PRO A 29 16.71 -3.98 2.96
N LYS A 30 16.72 -5.10 3.71
CA LYS A 30 16.02 -6.30 3.27
C LYS A 30 14.71 -5.76 2.78
N SER A 31 14.45 -5.87 1.48
CA SER A 31 13.22 -5.38 0.90
C SER A 31 12.11 -5.98 1.76
N ASN A 32 11.60 -5.17 2.69
CA ASN A 32 10.33 -5.42 3.32
C ASN A 32 9.27 -5.20 2.23
N TYR A 33 9.40 -5.94 1.13
CA TYR A 33 8.23 -6.34 0.39
C TYR A 33 7.43 -7.11 1.43
N LYS A 34 6.55 -6.39 2.11
CA LYS A 34 5.56 -7.00 2.97
C LYS A 34 4.93 -8.08 2.10
N GLN A 35 5.28 -9.30 2.39
CA GLN A 35 4.48 -10.44 2.02
C GLN A 35 3.05 -9.99 2.34
N GLY A 36 2.14 -9.99 1.38
CA GLY A 36 0.90 -9.21 1.41
C GLY A 36 0.23 -9.15 2.78
N ASP A 37 -0.52 -8.12 3.02
CA ASP A 37 -1.24 -7.97 4.29
C ASP A 37 -2.18 -9.19 4.46
N ASP A 38 -1.95 -10.02 5.49
CA ASP A 38 -2.75 -11.23 5.78
C ASP A 38 -4.25 -10.93 5.95
N ARG A 39 -4.60 -9.67 6.11
CA ARG A 39 -5.98 -9.19 6.16
C ARG A 39 -6.58 -8.95 4.77
N GLU A 40 -5.75 -8.89 3.72
CA GLU A 40 -6.21 -8.66 2.35
C GLU A 40 -6.52 -9.99 1.67
N TRP A 41 -7.78 -10.16 1.27
CA TRP A 41 -8.20 -11.33 0.50
C TRP A 41 -8.14 -11.04 -1.01
N LYS A 42 -7.69 -12.05 -1.74
CA LYS A 42 -7.72 -12.08 -3.21
C LYS A 42 -8.26 -13.43 -3.66
N PRO A 43 -9.10 -13.47 -4.71
CA PRO A 43 -9.56 -14.74 -5.26
C PRO A 43 -8.34 -15.54 -5.80
N THR A 44 -8.35 -16.83 -5.55
CA THR A 44 -7.41 -17.76 -6.19
C THR A 44 -7.83 -17.91 -7.65
N VAL A 45 -6.88 -17.74 -8.55
CA VAL A 45 -7.12 -17.89 -9.99
C VAL A 45 -6.27 -19.00 -10.57
N ASP A 46 -6.79 -19.67 -11.60
CA ASP A 46 -6.07 -20.70 -12.36
C ASP A 46 -5.01 -20.07 -13.29
N LYS A 47 -4.30 -20.91 -14.05
CA LYS A 47 -3.28 -20.47 -15.02
C LYS A 47 -3.86 -19.63 -16.16
N ALA A 48 -5.15 -19.72 -16.42
CA ALA A 48 -5.86 -18.94 -17.43
C ALA A 48 -6.41 -17.62 -16.87
N GLY A 49 -6.26 -17.37 -15.57
CA GLY A 49 -6.74 -16.18 -14.88
C GLY A 49 -8.20 -16.26 -14.43
N ASN A 50 -8.83 -17.44 -14.48
CA ASN A 50 -10.21 -17.63 -14.03
C ASN A 50 -10.21 -18.02 -12.55
N GLY A 51 -11.12 -17.45 -11.77
CA GLY A 51 -11.36 -17.78 -10.38
C GLY A 51 -12.84 -17.66 -10.04
N TYR A 52 -13.25 -18.38 -9.02
CA TYR A 52 -14.60 -18.34 -8.48
C TYR A 52 -14.55 -18.23 -6.96
N ALA A 53 -15.33 -17.32 -6.41
CA ALA A 53 -15.58 -17.27 -4.99
C ALA A 53 -16.91 -16.54 -4.74
N VAL A 54 -17.57 -16.84 -3.64
CA VAL A 54 -18.75 -16.13 -3.18
C VAL A 54 -18.36 -15.30 -1.95
N ILE A 55 -18.55 -13.99 -2.04
CA ILE A 55 -18.25 -13.05 -0.98
C ILE A 55 -19.49 -12.24 -0.59
N ARG A 56 -19.52 -11.81 0.65
CA ARG A 56 -20.56 -10.90 1.15
C ARG A 56 -19.90 -9.59 1.60
N PHE A 57 -20.33 -8.48 1.03
CA PHE A 57 -19.94 -7.15 1.51
C PHE A 57 -20.55 -6.88 2.88
N LEU A 58 -19.73 -6.45 3.81
CA LEU A 58 -20.18 -6.10 5.15
C LEU A 58 -20.46 -4.59 5.23
N PRO A 59 -21.47 -4.18 6.01
CA PRO A 59 -21.73 -2.76 6.21
C PRO A 59 -20.54 -2.08 6.88
N LEU A 60 -20.30 -0.81 6.59
CA LEU A 60 -19.32 -0.01 7.30
C LEU A 60 -19.74 0.15 8.77
N SER A 61 -18.75 0.21 9.66
CA SER A 61 -19.01 0.49 11.07
C SER A 61 -19.67 1.87 11.25
N LYS A 62 -20.53 2.00 12.25
CA LYS A 62 -21.13 3.29 12.62
C LYS A 62 -20.02 4.31 12.88
N GLY A 63 -20.05 5.44 12.16
CA GLY A 63 -19.02 6.49 12.24
C GLY A 63 -17.99 6.49 11.11
N ALA A 64 -17.88 5.44 10.30
CA ALA A 64 -17.17 5.50 9.04
C ALA A 64 -18.12 6.12 8.01
N THR A 65 -17.74 7.24 7.45
CA THR A 65 -18.44 8.05 6.42
C THR A 65 -19.83 7.54 6.04
N ASP A 66 -20.86 8.29 6.41
CA ASP A 66 -22.28 7.95 6.18
C ASP A 66 -22.66 8.01 4.67
N THR A 67 -21.95 7.24 3.86
CA THR A 67 -22.14 7.18 2.40
C THR A 67 -23.18 6.15 1.98
N GLY A 68 -23.69 5.33 2.92
CA GLY A 68 -24.65 4.27 2.64
C GLY A 68 -24.13 3.12 1.78
N VAL A 69 -22.84 3.12 1.39
CA VAL A 69 -22.20 2.07 0.59
C VAL A 69 -21.18 1.30 1.41
N PRO A 70 -21.01 -0.03 1.19
CA PRO A 70 -20.14 -0.88 1.99
C PRO A 70 -18.65 -0.79 1.59
N TRP A 71 -18.22 0.27 0.92
CA TRP A 71 -16.83 0.46 0.50
C TRP A 71 -16.36 1.89 0.64
N VAL A 72 -15.05 2.07 0.71
CA VAL A 72 -14.39 3.37 0.67
C VAL A 72 -13.58 3.51 -0.62
N ARG A 73 -13.47 4.73 -1.13
CA ARG A 73 -12.65 5.08 -2.29
C ARG A 73 -11.27 5.51 -1.82
N VAL A 74 -10.24 4.91 -2.40
CA VAL A 74 -8.85 5.24 -2.12
C VAL A 74 -8.14 5.53 -3.44
N PHE A 75 -7.55 6.71 -3.54
CA PHE A 75 -6.68 7.05 -4.67
C PHE A 75 -5.23 6.73 -4.30
N ASN A 76 -4.49 6.15 -5.23
CA ASN A 76 -3.08 5.88 -5.06
C ASN A 76 -2.29 6.20 -6.32
N HIS A 77 -1.00 6.48 -6.14
CA HIS A 77 -0.01 6.58 -7.19
C HIS A 77 0.79 5.28 -7.25
N GLY A 78 1.23 4.91 -8.46
CA GLY A 78 2.12 3.77 -8.67
C GLY A 78 2.82 3.94 -10.01
N PHE A 79 4.04 4.51 -9.98
CA PHE A 79 4.84 4.76 -11.17
C PHE A 79 6.34 4.71 -10.85
N GLN A 80 7.16 4.57 -11.89
CA GLN A 80 8.60 4.67 -11.75
C GLN A 80 9.05 6.12 -11.95
N GLY A 81 9.83 6.61 -11.00
CA GLY A 81 10.52 7.90 -11.12
C GLY A 81 11.70 7.86 -12.10
N PRO A 82 12.35 9.01 -12.37
CA PRO A 82 13.47 9.11 -13.32
C PRO A 82 14.63 8.17 -13.03
N GLY A 83 14.84 7.82 -11.76
CA GLY A 83 15.88 6.86 -11.32
C GLY A 83 15.47 5.40 -11.36
N GLY A 84 14.32 5.05 -11.98
CA GLY A 84 13.81 3.68 -12.06
C GLY A 84 13.21 3.13 -10.75
N LYS A 85 13.22 3.90 -9.68
CA LYS A 85 12.61 3.51 -8.39
C LYS A 85 11.10 3.67 -8.46
N TRP A 86 10.39 2.70 -7.90
CA TRP A 86 8.94 2.78 -7.76
C TRP A 86 8.53 3.78 -6.68
N TYR A 87 7.58 4.64 -7.03
CA TYR A 87 6.83 5.47 -6.09
C TYR A 87 5.43 4.87 -5.97
N ILE A 88 5.11 4.31 -4.80
CA ILE A 88 3.83 3.66 -4.51
C ILE A 88 3.31 4.25 -3.21
N GLU A 89 2.37 5.19 -3.33
CA GLU A 89 1.81 5.92 -2.18
C GLU A 89 0.33 6.22 -2.37
N ASN A 90 -0.37 6.38 -1.25
CA ASN A 90 -1.74 6.87 -1.28
C ASN A 90 -1.75 8.36 -1.61
N SER A 91 -2.63 8.75 -2.53
CA SER A 91 -2.83 10.14 -2.89
C SER A 91 -3.61 10.88 -1.81
N LEU A 92 -3.14 12.07 -1.44
CA LEU A 92 -3.79 12.96 -0.47
C LEU A 92 -5.20 13.38 -0.90
N THR A 93 -5.51 13.29 -2.20
CA THR A 93 -6.87 13.54 -2.71
C THR A 93 -7.91 12.58 -2.16
N THR A 94 -7.51 11.42 -1.61
CA THR A 94 -8.38 10.53 -0.86
C THR A 94 -8.99 11.23 0.37
N LEU A 95 -8.25 12.14 0.96
CA LEU A 95 -8.64 12.94 2.13
C LEU A 95 -9.12 14.35 1.75
N ASN A 96 -9.40 14.60 0.47
CA ASN A 96 -9.74 15.93 -0.08
C ASN A 96 -8.65 16.99 0.21
N LYS A 97 -7.38 16.57 0.29
CA LYS A 97 -6.23 17.46 0.47
C LYS A 97 -5.48 17.66 -0.84
N PRO A 98 -4.78 18.80 -1.01
CA PRO A 98 -3.86 19.01 -2.12
C PRO A 98 -2.84 17.87 -2.20
N ASP A 99 -2.57 17.39 -3.40
CA ASP A 99 -1.65 16.29 -3.67
C ASP A 99 -0.61 16.73 -4.69
N PRO A 100 0.66 16.90 -4.28
CA PRO A 100 1.69 17.48 -5.13
C PRO A 100 1.89 16.75 -6.46
N VAL A 101 1.76 15.41 -6.47
CA VAL A 101 1.89 14.62 -7.70
C VAL A 101 0.72 14.89 -8.65
N SER A 102 -0.50 15.03 -8.12
CA SER A 102 -1.68 15.36 -8.94
C SER A 102 -1.62 16.79 -9.48
N GLU A 103 -1.08 17.73 -8.72
CA GLU A 103 -0.86 19.11 -9.15
C GLU A 103 0.16 19.17 -10.28
N LEU A 104 1.34 18.56 -10.09
CA LEU A 104 2.35 18.45 -11.13
C LEU A 104 1.80 17.79 -12.41
N ASN A 105 1.02 16.73 -12.27
CA ASN A 105 0.40 16.08 -13.42
C ASN A 105 -0.57 16.99 -14.16
N THR A 106 -1.27 17.87 -13.48
CA THR A 106 -2.16 18.87 -14.08
C THR A 106 -1.35 19.89 -14.88
N GLU A 107 -0.23 20.37 -14.33
CA GLU A 107 0.67 21.28 -15.02
C GLU A 107 1.29 20.64 -16.27
N LEU A 108 1.80 19.42 -16.14
CA LEU A 108 2.37 18.66 -17.25
C LEU A 108 1.34 18.44 -18.39
N TRP A 109 0.11 18.12 -18.01
CA TRP A 109 -0.98 17.92 -18.98
C TRP A 109 -1.34 19.21 -19.71
N ASN A 110 -1.41 20.32 -18.97
CA ASN A 110 -1.79 21.62 -19.51
C ASN A 110 -0.65 22.34 -20.26
N SER A 111 0.58 21.83 -20.18
CA SER A 111 1.73 22.40 -20.91
C SER A 111 1.60 22.37 -22.44
N GLY A 112 0.69 21.57 -22.97
CA GLY A 112 0.51 21.39 -24.40
C GLY A 112 1.58 20.51 -25.07
N VAL A 113 2.67 20.16 -24.37
CA VAL A 113 3.77 19.35 -24.89
C VAL A 113 3.44 17.86 -24.76
N GLU A 114 3.48 17.10 -25.86
CA GLU A 114 3.09 15.69 -25.85
C GLU A 114 3.98 14.82 -24.96
N ALA A 115 5.28 15.09 -24.89
CA ALA A 115 6.19 14.38 -23.98
C ALA A 115 5.78 14.53 -22.50
N ASN A 116 5.32 15.73 -22.10
CA ASN A 116 4.83 15.99 -20.75
C ASN A 116 3.52 15.25 -20.48
N LYS A 117 2.63 15.18 -21.46
CA LYS A 117 1.38 14.42 -21.33
C LYS A 117 1.63 12.93 -21.17
N GLU A 118 2.65 12.36 -21.83
CA GLU A 118 3.05 10.96 -21.63
C GLU A 118 3.53 10.71 -20.20
N ILE A 119 4.29 11.62 -19.61
CA ILE A 119 4.71 11.55 -18.21
C ILE A 119 3.47 11.58 -17.32
N ALA A 120 2.56 12.54 -17.51
CA ALA A 120 1.34 12.67 -16.73
C ALA A 120 0.44 11.42 -16.82
N ARG A 121 0.35 10.78 -18.00
CA ARG A 121 -0.40 9.51 -18.18
C ARG A 121 0.18 8.39 -17.33
N LYS A 122 1.51 8.26 -17.25
CA LYS A 122 2.20 7.24 -16.45
C LYS A 122 2.05 7.47 -14.94
N GLN A 123 2.01 8.72 -14.51
CA GLN A 123 1.94 9.13 -13.11
C GLN A 123 0.49 9.31 -12.60
N LYS A 124 -0.49 9.13 -13.47
CA LYS A 124 -1.91 9.30 -13.14
C LYS A 124 -2.30 8.46 -11.94
N ARG A 125 -2.97 9.09 -10.97
CA ARG A 125 -3.53 8.37 -9.82
C ARG A 125 -4.56 7.33 -10.25
N ARG A 126 -4.61 6.23 -9.51
CA ARG A 126 -5.55 5.12 -9.71
C ARG A 126 -6.59 5.14 -8.61
N LEU A 127 -7.83 4.86 -8.97
CA LEU A 127 -8.91 4.69 -8.01
C LEU A 127 -9.08 3.20 -7.69
N ASN A 128 -9.05 2.89 -6.40
CA ASN A 128 -9.38 1.58 -5.86
C ASN A 128 -10.53 1.72 -4.86
N TYR A 129 -11.26 0.66 -4.71
CA TYR A 129 -12.29 0.50 -3.69
C TYR A 129 -11.82 -0.52 -2.66
N TRP A 130 -12.08 -0.24 -1.41
CA TRP A 130 -11.74 -1.12 -0.31
C TRP A 130 -13.00 -1.40 0.48
N ALA A 131 -13.26 -2.66 0.75
CA ALA A 131 -14.43 -3.09 1.51
C ALA A 131 -14.07 -4.18 2.50
N ASN A 132 -14.78 -4.24 3.61
CA ASN A 132 -14.78 -5.43 4.44
C ASN A 132 -15.73 -6.45 3.83
N ILE A 133 -15.26 -7.67 3.68
CA ILE A 133 -16.03 -8.78 3.14
C ILE A 133 -15.97 -9.98 4.09
N MET A 134 -17.00 -10.79 4.05
CA MET A 134 -16.97 -12.17 4.56
C MET A 134 -16.90 -13.12 3.38
N VAL A 135 -15.95 -14.03 3.39
CA VAL A 135 -15.85 -15.10 2.39
C VAL A 135 -16.89 -16.15 2.72
N VAL A 136 -17.80 -16.41 1.79
CA VAL A 136 -18.87 -17.41 1.94
C VAL A 136 -18.44 -18.73 1.35
N GLU A 137 -17.80 -18.70 0.18
CA GLU A 137 -17.29 -19.87 -0.52
C GLU A 137 -16.01 -19.49 -1.26
N ASP A 138 -14.94 -20.26 -1.05
CA ASP A 138 -13.65 -20.08 -1.71
C ASP A 138 -13.04 -21.46 -2.04
N PRO A 139 -13.44 -22.09 -3.13
CA PRO A 139 -12.94 -23.42 -3.50
C PRO A 139 -11.42 -23.48 -3.70
N GLY A 140 -10.80 -22.34 -4.02
CA GLY A 140 -9.35 -22.21 -4.16
C GLY A 140 -8.60 -22.18 -2.84
N ASN A 141 -9.27 -21.77 -1.76
CA ASN A 141 -8.73 -21.75 -0.40
C ASN A 141 -9.86 -21.84 0.65
N PRO A 142 -10.36 -23.07 0.93
CA PRO A 142 -11.48 -23.27 1.85
C PRO A 142 -11.24 -22.76 3.28
N ASP A 143 -9.98 -22.62 3.67
CA ASP A 143 -9.62 -22.07 5.00
C ASP A 143 -10.06 -20.60 5.19
N ASN A 144 -10.37 -19.89 4.12
CA ASN A 144 -10.87 -18.52 4.17
C ASN A 144 -12.37 -18.45 4.48
N GLU A 145 -13.12 -19.53 4.28
CA GLU A 145 -14.56 -19.53 4.42
C GLU A 145 -15.02 -19.18 5.84
N GLY A 146 -16.02 -18.33 5.95
CA GLY A 146 -16.53 -17.81 7.21
C GLY A 146 -15.67 -16.70 7.85
N LYS A 147 -14.51 -16.37 7.28
CA LYS A 147 -13.63 -15.32 7.80
C LYS A 147 -13.89 -13.96 7.14
N VAL A 148 -13.50 -12.91 7.86
CA VAL A 148 -13.63 -11.53 7.42
C VAL A 148 -12.27 -11.00 6.96
N PHE A 149 -12.27 -10.38 5.78
CA PHE A 149 -11.08 -9.81 5.16
C PHE A 149 -11.34 -8.43 4.58
N ILE A 150 -10.27 -7.75 4.21
CA ILE A 150 -10.29 -6.55 3.39
C ILE A 150 -10.18 -6.98 1.92
N TYR A 151 -11.12 -6.55 1.10
CA TYR A 151 -11.07 -6.77 -0.35
C TYR A 151 -10.82 -5.46 -1.07
N LYS A 152 -9.76 -5.47 -1.89
CA LYS A 152 -9.37 -4.34 -2.73
C LYS A 152 -9.72 -4.64 -4.18
N PHE A 153 -10.49 -3.77 -4.80
CA PHE A 153 -10.95 -3.97 -6.18
C PHE A 153 -10.94 -2.67 -6.97
N GLY A 154 -10.84 -2.79 -8.28
CA GLY A 154 -10.89 -1.69 -9.22
C GLY A 154 -12.31 -1.34 -9.64
N LYS A 155 -12.44 -0.41 -10.60
CA LYS A 155 -13.74 -0.03 -11.18
C LYS A 155 -14.39 -1.16 -12.00
N LYS A 156 -13.56 -2.08 -12.51
CA LYS A 156 -14.02 -3.30 -13.19
C LYS A 156 -13.77 -4.46 -12.24
N ILE A 157 -14.80 -5.15 -11.87
CA ILE A 157 -14.77 -6.42 -11.16
C ILE A 157 -14.96 -7.50 -12.20
#